data_3a3e6543e62abf577aa27a3cced4b53a
#
_entry.id   3a3e6543e62abf577aa27a3cced4b53a
#
_cell.length_a   1.000
_cell.length_b   1.000
_cell.length_c   1.000
_cell.angle_alpha   90.00
_cell.angle_beta   90.00
_cell.angle_gamma   90.00
#
_symmetry.space_group_name_H-M   'P 1'
#
loop_
_entity.id
_entity.type
_entity.pdbx_description
1 polymer ?
#
loop_
_entity_poly.entity_id
_entity_poly.type
_entity_poly.pdbx_seq_one_letter_code
_entity_poly.pdbx_strand_id
1 'polypeptide(L)'
;LESFGMYFEPLQLTEYTKVLSFQKGKIRKNRLRLYAIKIDENCFVITGGAIKMSQTMQGHPDTDLELKKLNAARTFLQSNGVFDDESFYEIIL
;
A
#
# COMPACT_ATOMS: atom_id res chain seq x y z
N LEU A 1 -13.70 -16.04 7.04
CA LEU A 1 -13.26 -14.66 6.92
C LEU A 1 -12.05 -14.56 6.00
N GLU A 2 -12.17 -13.72 4.98
CA GLU A 2 -11.08 -13.48 4.06
C GLU A 2 -10.11 -12.47 4.66
N SER A 3 -8.82 -12.72 4.50
CA SER A 3 -7.82 -11.78 4.96
C SER A 3 -7.66 -10.63 3.97
N PHE A 4 -7.19 -9.48 4.45
CA PHE A 4 -6.90 -8.34 3.57
C PHE A 4 -5.88 -8.69 2.49
N GLY A 5 -4.98 -9.62 2.77
CA GLY A 5 -3.99 -10.05 1.79
C GLY A 5 -4.58 -10.61 0.51
N MET A 6 -5.82 -11.07 0.55
CA MET A 6 -6.50 -11.57 -0.65
C MET A 6 -6.89 -10.46 -1.62
N TYR A 7 -7.02 -9.24 -1.14
CA TYR A 7 -7.45 -8.09 -1.94
C TYR A 7 -6.29 -7.22 -2.40
N PHE A 8 -5.12 -7.43 -1.83
CA PHE A 8 -3.94 -6.63 -2.12
C PHE A 8 -2.85 -7.47 -2.74
N GLU A 9 -2.13 -6.89 -3.67
CA GLU A 9 -0.97 -7.51 -4.29
C GLU A 9 0.19 -6.52 -4.29
N PRO A 10 1.44 -6.99 -4.30
CA PRO A 10 2.59 -6.08 -4.36
C PRO A 10 2.51 -5.19 -5.59
N LEU A 11 2.89 -3.94 -5.42
CA LEU A 11 2.83 -2.95 -6.47
C LEU A 11 3.79 -3.29 -7.61
N GLN A 12 4.96 -3.82 -7.27
CA GLN A 12 5.98 -4.24 -8.22
C GLN A 12 6.64 -5.52 -7.72
N LEU A 13 7.29 -6.25 -8.62
CA LEU A 13 7.99 -7.49 -8.25
C LEU A 13 9.03 -7.28 -7.16
N THR A 14 9.69 -6.12 -7.16
CA THR A 14 10.70 -5.78 -6.16
C THR A 14 10.13 -5.65 -4.75
N GLU A 15 8.81 -5.55 -4.62
CA GLU A 15 8.18 -5.38 -3.31
C GLU A 15 7.88 -6.69 -2.58
N TYR A 16 8.03 -7.84 -3.25
CA TYR A 16 7.67 -9.14 -2.64
C TYR A 16 8.43 -9.46 -1.38
N THR A 17 9.68 -9.07 -1.29
CA THR A 17 10.54 -9.40 -0.15
C THR A 17 10.79 -8.23 0.78
N LYS A 18 10.20 -7.08 0.50
CA LYS A 18 10.41 -5.89 1.32
C LYS A 18 9.53 -5.89 2.55
N VAL A 19 10.09 -5.45 3.66
CA VAL A 19 9.33 -5.07 4.85
C VAL A 19 8.63 -3.76 4.53
N LEU A 20 7.38 -3.61 4.97
CA LEU A 20 6.55 -2.46 4.63
C LEU A 20 6.41 -2.31 3.12
N SER A 21 6.03 -3.39 2.46
CA SER A 21 5.92 -3.42 1.01
C SER A 21 4.73 -2.61 0.52
N PHE A 22 4.92 -1.98 -0.64
CA PHE A 22 3.84 -1.25 -1.31
C PHE A 22 2.87 -2.25 -1.94
N GLN A 23 1.58 -2.00 -1.74
CA GLN A 23 0.50 -2.86 -2.20
C GLN A 23 -0.53 -2.06 -2.97
N LYS A 24 -1.21 -2.72 -3.89
CA LYS A 24 -2.38 -2.17 -4.57
C LYS A 24 -3.53 -3.13 -4.43
N GLY A 25 -4.71 -2.60 -4.18
CA GLY A 25 -5.94 -3.37 -4.12
C GLY A 25 -6.85 -3.00 -5.26
N LYS A 26 -7.64 -3.95 -5.73
CA LYS A 26 -8.61 -3.74 -6.79
C LYS A 26 -10.02 -3.85 -6.25
N ILE A 27 -10.85 -2.89 -6.60
CA ILE A 27 -12.28 -2.99 -6.37
C ILE A 27 -12.92 -3.31 -7.72
N ARG A 28 -13.55 -4.49 -7.79
CA ARG A 28 -14.22 -4.94 -9.02
C ARG A 28 -15.30 -3.94 -9.42
N LYS A 29 -15.49 -3.79 -10.73
CA LYS A 29 -16.50 -2.94 -11.36
C LYS A 29 -16.20 -1.45 -11.28
N ASN A 30 -15.29 -1.03 -10.42
CA ASN A 30 -14.87 0.36 -10.35
C ASN A 30 -13.45 0.48 -10.89
N ARG A 31 -13.16 1.66 -11.42
CA ARG A 31 -11.78 1.98 -11.85
C ARG A 31 -10.94 2.48 -10.69
N LEU A 32 -11.47 2.32 -9.47
CA LEU A 32 -10.79 2.74 -8.26
C LEU A 32 -9.75 1.71 -7.85
N ARG A 33 -8.57 2.18 -7.53
CA ARG A 33 -7.52 1.37 -6.94
C ARG A 33 -7.15 1.94 -5.59
N LEU A 34 -6.96 1.04 -4.63
CA LEU A 34 -6.48 1.44 -3.31
C LEU A 34 -4.99 1.14 -3.22
N TYR A 35 -4.27 2.02 -2.55
CA TYR A 35 -2.85 1.86 -2.30
C TYR A 35 -2.59 1.77 -0.80
N ALA A 36 -1.71 0.86 -0.43
CA ALA A 36 -1.46 0.57 0.96
C ALA A 36 -0.02 0.13 1.18
N ILE A 37 0.41 0.17 2.43
CA ILE A 37 1.67 -0.44 2.86
C ILE A 37 1.32 -1.65 3.70
N LYS A 38 1.84 -2.81 3.33
CA LYS A 38 1.67 -4.03 4.09
C LYS A 38 2.64 -4.04 5.25
N ILE A 39 2.12 -4.02 6.45
CA ILE A 39 2.93 -4.11 7.66
C ILE A 39 3.08 -5.58 8.07
N ASP A 40 1.99 -6.32 8.01
CA ASP A 40 1.96 -7.74 8.36
C ASP A 40 0.83 -8.39 7.58
N GLU A 41 0.67 -9.72 7.69
CA GLU A 41 -0.30 -10.50 6.92
C GLU A 41 -1.70 -9.90 6.91
N ASN A 42 -2.15 -9.36 8.02
CA ASN A 42 -3.49 -8.78 8.15
C ASN A 42 -3.44 -7.34 8.63
N CYS A 43 -2.32 -6.66 8.44
CA CYS A 43 -2.16 -5.28 8.88
C CYS A 43 -1.65 -4.43 7.73
N PHE A 44 -2.51 -3.54 7.26
CA PHE A 44 -2.21 -2.67 6.12
C PHE A 44 -2.52 -1.22 6.49
N VAL A 45 -1.70 -0.30 6.05
CA VAL A 45 -1.96 1.14 6.16
C VAL A 45 -2.39 1.63 4.79
N ILE A 46 -3.64 2.06 4.69
CA ILE A 46 -4.18 2.60 3.43
C ILE A 46 -3.70 4.04 3.30
N THR A 47 -2.97 4.33 2.24
CA THR A 47 -2.42 5.67 1.99
C THR A 47 -3.28 6.49 1.05
N GLY A 48 -4.10 5.83 0.24
CA GLY A 48 -4.97 6.56 -0.66
C GLY A 48 -5.49 5.69 -1.78
N GLY A 49 -6.02 6.35 -2.79
CA GLY A 49 -6.56 5.67 -3.95
C GLY A 49 -6.45 6.54 -5.17
N ALA A 50 -6.60 5.93 -6.33
CA ALA A 50 -6.59 6.61 -7.61
C ALA A 50 -7.59 5.95 -8.55
N ILE A 51 -8.20 6.76 -9.39
CA ILE A 51 -9.12 6.27 -10.42
C ILE A 51 -8.29 5.90 -11.65
N LYS A 52 -8.41 4.67 -12.10
CA LYS A 52 -7.75 4.23 -13.31
C LYS A 52 -8.53 4.73 -14.52
N MET A 53 -7.99 5.69 -15.22
CA MET A 53 -8.63 6.31 -16.37
C MET A 53 -8.34 5.58 -17.68
N SER A 54 -7.31 4.76 -17.72
CA SER A 54 -6.92 4.04 -18.94
C SER A 54 -6.34 2.69 -18.59
N GLN A 55 -6.17 1.84 -19.63
CA GLN A 55 -5.56 0.51 -19.48
C GLN A 55 -4.09 0.61 -19.10
N THR A 56 -3.42 1.65 -19.55
CA THR A 56 -2.01 1.87 -19.26
C THR A 56 -1.88 2.96 -18.21
N MET A 57 -1.14 2.66 -17.16
CA MET A 57 -0.98 3.57 -16.02
C MET A 57 0.35 4.33 -16.04
N GLN A 58 1.17 4.12 -17.07
CA GLN A 58 2.46 4.77 -17.16
C GLN A 58 2.31 6.27 -17.31
N GLY A 59 3.06 7.02 -16.50
CA GLY A 59 3.05 8.47 -16.56
C GLY A 59 1.75 9.11 -16.10
N HIS A 60 0.90 8.36 -15.44
CA HIS A 60 -0.36 8.91 -14.95
C HIS A 60 -0.12 9.75 -13.69
N PRO A 61 -0.52 11.04 -13.68
CA PRO A 61 -0.21 11.93 -12.55
C PRO A 61 -0.74 11.42 -11.21
N ASP A 62 -1.93 10.83 -11.20
CA ASP A 62 -2.53 10.32 -9.97
C ASP A 62 -1.71 9.18 -9.38
N THR A 63 -1.16 8.30 -10.25
CA THR A 63 -0.32 7.21 -9.80
C THR A 63 0.99 7.71 -9.22
N ASP A 64 1.58 8.72 -9.84
CA ASP A 64 2.82 9.33 -9.33
C ASP A 64 2.60 9.95 -7.94
N LEU A 65 1.47 10.62 -7.76
CA LEU A 65 1.12 11.20 -6.47
C LEU A 65 0.95 10.10 -5.40
N GLU A 66 0.30 9.00 -5.76
CA GLU A 66 0.13 7.89 -4.83
C GLU A 66 1.46 7.23 -4.45
N LEU A 67 2.39 7.12 -5.40
CA LEU A 67 3.74 6.63 -5.11
C LEU A 67 4.46 7.53 -4.10
N LYS A 68 4.31 8.85 -4.24
CA LYS A 68 4.91 9.79 -3.29
C LYS A 68 4.32 9.61 -1.90
N LYS A 69 3.01 9.40 -1.79
CA LYS A 69 2.35 9.14 -0.52
C LYS A 69 2.86 7.83 0.11
N LEU A 70 2.98 6.78 -0.69
CA LEU A 70 3.49 5.50 -0.22
C LEU A 70 4.93 5.63 0.30
N ASN A 71 5.77 6.33 -0.43
CA ASN A 71 7.16 6.55 -0.01
C ASN A 71 7.23 7.36 1.28
N ALA A 72 6.44 8.41 1.40
CA ALA A 72 6.41 9.24 2.60
C ALA A 72 5.92 8.43 3.81
N ALA A 73 4.88 7.64 3.63
CA ALA A 73 4.34 6.81 4.68
C ALA A 73 5.35 5.73 5.11
N ARG A 74 6.01 5.08 4.16
CA ARG A 74 7.02 4.06 4.49
C ARG A 74 8.18 4.67 5.26
N THR A 75 8.64 5.85 4.84
CA THR A 75 9.71 6.55 5.54
C THR A 75 9.30 6.89 6.97
N PHE A 76 8.09 7.35 7.16
CA PHE A 76 7.56 7.65 8.48
C PHE A 76 7.55 6.40 9.37
N LEU A 77 7.03 5.30 8.85
CA LEU A 77 6.95 4.05 9.60
C LEU A 77 8.35 3.52 9.95
N GLN A 78 9.27 3.55 9.00
CA GLN A 78 10.65 3.13 9.24
C GLN A 78 11.33 3.99 10.29
N SER A 79 11.11 5.29 10.25
CA SER A 79 11.68 6.24 11.22
C SER A 79 11.14 6.01 12.62
N ASN A 80 9.97 5.42 12.75
CA ASN A 80 9.37 5.09 14.03
C ASN A 80 9.60 3.63 14.43
N GLY A 81 10.46 2.92 13.74
CA GLY A 81 10.84 1.56 14.08
C GLY A 81 9.78 0.51 13.80
N VAL A 82 8.86 0.79 12.87
CA VAL A 82 7.80 -0.16 12.52
C VAL A 82 8.34 -1.21 11.57
N PHE A 83 8.18 -2.47 11.92
CA PHE A 83 8.56 -3.60 11.08
C PHE A 83 7.54 -4.75 11.15
N ASP A 84 6.58 -4.69 12.07
CA ASP A 84 5.51 -5.65 12.22
C ASP A 84 4.29 -4.98 12.86
N ASP A 85 3.23 -5.75 13.10
CA ASP A 85 1.99 -5.22 13.67
C ASP A 85 2.19 -4.74 15.11
N GLU A 86 2.99 -5.43 15.91
CA GLU A 86 3.23 -5.04 17.30
C GLU A 86 3.92 -3.67 17.37
N SER A 87 4.97 -3.48 16.60
CA SER A 87 5.69 -2.20 16.58
C SER A 87 4.82 -1.08 16.03
N PHE A 88 3.93 -1.40 15.10
CA PHE A 88 2.98 -0.42 14.60
C PHE A 88 1.99 0.00 15.69
N TYR A 89 1.45 -0.95 16.44
CA TYR A 89 0.51 -0.63 17.52
C TYR A 89 1.14 0.22 18.61
N GLU A 90 2.42 0.09 18.83
CA GLU A 90 3.13 0.92 19.82
C GLU A 90 3.07 2.42 19.49
N ILE A 91 3.02 2.79 18.21
CA ILE A 91 3.01 4.21 17.83
C ILE A 91 1.60 4.77 17.69
N ILE A 92 0.57 3.93 17.55
CA ILE A 92 -0.80 4.40 17.39
C ILE A 92 -1.63 4.25 18.66
N LEU A 93 -1.17 3.46 19.58
CA LEU A 93 -1.84 3.27 20.86
C LEU A 93 -1.06 3.98 21.98
#